data_00b18f1045cac3c10d20c8c4d6730eb2
#
_entry.id   00b18f1045cac3c10d20c8c4d6730eb2
#
_cell.length_a   1.000
_cell.length_b   1.000
_cell.length_c   1.000
_cell.angle_alpha   90.00
_cell.angle_beta   90.00
_cell.angle_gamma   90.00
#
_symmetry.space_group_name_H-M   'P 1'
#
loop_
_entity.id
_entity.type
_entity.pdbx_description
1 polymer ?
#
loop_
_entity_poly.entity_id
_entity_poly.type
_entity_poly.pdbx_seq_one_letter_code
_entity_poly.pdbx_strand_id
1 'polypeptide(L)'
;MEELDITQLFNYFKSKIIYIIFATSIFFCLSSIYVNKFRVPKYTSETTILLNQANENSAINTSDVNLNKSLVTTYGEIIKSKRVLNQVIEKLNLDLTYKELNSMVSVGEITDTSIISIKVTDKDNELACEIANEIADVFASEIVSIYKIENISTIDKAEVSETPSSASTLKIVVIGSLMGMIL
;
A
#
# COMPACT_ATOMS: atom_id res chain seq x y z
N MET A 1 46.83 -20.56 -10.71
CA MET A 1 45.40 -20.22 -10.73
C MET A 1 44.69 -21.43 -11.29
N GLU A 2 43.98 -22.18 -10.44
CA GLU A 2 43.20 -23.33 -10.90
C GLU A 2 42.06 -22.78 -11.76
N GLU A 3 42.12 -23.10 -13.06
CA GLU A 3 41.01 -22.84 -13.96
C GLU A 3 39.84 -23.70 -13.49
N LEU A 4 38.80 -23.06 -12.96
CA LEU A 4 37.57 -23.74 -12.59
C LEU A 4 36.96 -24.34 -13.86
N ASP A 5 37.17 -25.63 -14.04
CA ASP A 5 36.63 -26.38 -15.17
C ASP A 5 35.10 -26.47 -15.00
N ILE A 6 34.38 -25.73 -15.87
CA ILE A 6 32.93 -25.67 -15.91
C ILE A 6 32.32 -27.07 -15.97
N THR A 7 33.00 -28.00 -16.60
CA THR A 7 32.58 -29.41 -16.74
C THR A 7 32.60 -30.13 -15.38
N GLN A 8 33.61 -29.85 -14.55
CA GLN A 8 33.71 -30.44 -13.20
C GLN A 8 32.60 -29.88 -12.30
N LEU A 9 32.33 -28.59 -12.40
CA LEU A 9 31.24 -27.94 -11.65
C LEU A 9 29.88 -28.53 -12.04
N PHE A 10 29.63 -28.73 -13.33
CA PHE A 10 28.39 -29.31 -13.84
C PHE A 10 28.20 -30.77 -13.34
N ASN A 11 29.26 -31.59 -13.39
CA ASN A 11 29.21 -32.95 -12.89
C ASN A 11 28.99 -33.03 -11.38
N TYR A 12 29.52 -32.08 -10.61
CA TYR A 12 29.28 -31.97 -9.18
C TYR A 12 27.80 -31.68 -8.90
N PHE A 13 27.22 -30.69 -9.58
CA PHE A 13 25.79 -30.39 -9.44
C PHE A 13 24.90 -31.57 -9.85
N LYS A 14 25.22 -32.23 -10.95
CA LYS A 14 24.48 -33.41 -11.39
C LYS A 14 24.53 -34.56 -10.35
N SER A 15 25.66 -34.76 -9.70
CA SER A 15 25.80 -35.75 -8.62
C SER A 15 24.98 -35.40 -7.36
N LYS A 16 24.72 -34.10 -7.10
CA LYS A 16 24.02 -33.63 -5.93
C LYS A 16 22.55 -33.24 -6.17
N ILE A 17 22.08 -33.41 -7.42
CA ILE A 17 20.73 -32.93 -7.82
C ILE A 17 19.60 -33.51 -6.96
N ILE A 18 19.76 -34.76 -6.48
CA ILE A 18 18.75 -35.40 -5.65
C ILE A 18 18.60 -34.70 -4.27
N TYR A 19 19.71 -34.22 -3.70
CA TYR A 19 19.71 -33.47 -2.46
C TYR A 19 19.10 -32.08 -2.64
N ILE A 20 19.38 -31.43 -3.78
CA ILE A 20 18.80 -30.12 -4.14
C ILE A 20 17.28 -30.25 -4.30
N ILE A 21 16.80 -31.29 -5.00
CA ILE A 21 15.36 -31.54 -5.17
C ILE A 21 14.71 -31.79 -3.82
N PHE A 22 15.33 -32.57 -2.94
CA PHE A 22 14.79 -32.88 -1.63
C PHE A 22 14.71 -31.64 -0.73
N ALA A 23 15.78 -30.83 -0.68
CA ALA A 23 15.80 -29.57 0.05
C ALA A 23 14.72 -28.60 -0.47
N THR A 24 14.66 -28.41 -1.80
CA THR A 24 13.65 -27.55 -2.44
C THR A 24 12.22 -28.01 -2.10
N SER A 25 11.97 -29.32 -2.10
CA SER A 25 10.66 -29.89 -1.76
C SER A 25 10.27 -29.60 -0.31
N ILE A 26 11.20 -29.73 0.62
CA ILE A 26 10.96 -29.40 2.05
C ILE A 26 10.61 -27.91 2.20
N PHE A 27 11.40 -27.01 1.61
CA PHE A 27 11.15 -25.57 1.68
C PHE A 27 9.83 -25.17 1.01
N PHE A 28 9.48 -25.81 -0.10
CA PHE A 28 8.18 -25.64 -0.75
C PHE A 28 7.03 -26.03 0.17
N CYS A 29 7.10 -27.20 0.82
CA CYS A 29 6.09 -27.65 1.76
C CYS A 29 5.97 -26.70 2.97
N LEU A 30 7.09 -26.31 3.56
CA LEU A 30 7.11 -25.39 4.70
C LEU A 30 6.52 -24.02 4.32
N SER A 31 6.88 -23.47 3.17
CA SER A 31 6.36 -22.20 2.67
C SER A 31 4.84 -22.29 2.42
N SER A 32 4.37 -23.41 1.86
CA SER A 32 2.95 -23.64 1.60
C SER A 32 2.14 -23.72 2.90
N ILE A 33 2.65 -24.44 3.90
CA ILE A 33 2.00 -24.53 5.23
C ILE A 33 1.97 -23.16 5.91
N TYR A 34 3.08 -22.41 5.84
CA TYR A 34 3.16 -21.06 6.40
C TYR A 34 2.12 -20.13 5.81
N VAL A 35 1.99 -20.09 4.48
CA VAL A 35 1.02 -19.24 3.80
C VAL A 35 -0.41 -19.62 4.16
N ASN A 36 -0.74 -20.91 4.18
CA ASN A 36 -2.11 -21.34 4.44
C ASN A 36 -2.55 -21.20 5.91
N LYS A 37 -1.62 -21.33 6.87
CA LYS A 37 -1.99 -21.29 8.30
C LYS A 37 -1.81 -19.93 8.97
N PHE A 38 -0.81 -19.16 8.55
CA PHE A 38 -0.39 -17.95 9.27
C PHE A 38 -0.73 -16.65 8.56
N ARG A 39 -1.23 -16.72 7.33
CA ARG A 39 -1.47 -15.52 6.58
C ARG A 39 -2.93 -15.12 6.57
N VAL A 40 -3.20 -13.93 7.08
CA VAL A 40 -4.50 -13.29 6.96
C VAL A 40 -4.50 -12.43 5.69
N PRO A 41 -5.44 -12.64 4.75
CA PRO A 41 -5.58 -11.77 3.59
C PRO A 41 -5.87 -10.35 4.06
N LYS A 42 -5.33 -9.36 3.34
CA LYS A 42 -5.63 -7.95 3.56
C LYS A 42 -6.18 -7.36 2.27
N TYR A 43 -7.14 -6.48 2.41
CA TYR A 43 -7.81 -5.78 1.32
C TYR A 43 -7.44 -4.31 1.39
N THR A 44 -7.30 -3.69 0.23
CA THR A 44 -7.01 -2.26 0.15
C THR A 44 -8.10 -1.58 -0.64
N SER A 45 -8.73 -0.61 -0.02
CA SER A 45 -9.67 0.31 -0.67
C SER A 45 -9.01 1.66 -0.86
N GLU A 46 -9.28 2.31 -1.97
CA GLU A 46 -8.67 3.56 -2.40
C GLU A 46 -9.74 4.59 -2.72
N THR A 47 -9.58 5.80 -2.19
CA THR A 47 -10.36 6.99 -2.56
C THR A 47 -9.44 8.06 -3.10
N THR A 48 -9.92 8.88 -4.02
CA THR A 48 -9.14 9.96 -4.63
C THR A 48 -9.77 11.32 -4.40
N ILE A 49 -8.93 12.31 -4.08
CA ILE A 49 -9.34 13.68 -3.82
C ILE A 49 -8.61 14.61 -4.77
N LEU A 50 -9.34 15.48 -5.45
CA LEU A 50 -8.81 16.55 -6.27
C LEU A 50 -8.65 17.82 -5.45
N LEU A 51 -7.47 18.41 -5.53
CA LEU A 51 -7.18 19.73 -5.00
C LEU A 51 -7.39 20.77 -6.11
N ASN A 52 -8.55 21.43 -6.12
CA ASN A 52 -8.80 22.52 -7.07
C ASN A 52 -8.10 23.79 -6.58
N GLN A 53 -7.17 24.33 -7.37
CA GLN A 53 -6.65 25.66 -7.13
C GLN A 53 -7.69 26.69 -7.61
N ALA A 54 -8.11 27.56 -6.70
CA ALA A 54 -9.02 28.67 -7.01
C ALA A 54 -8.28 29.81 -7.76
N ASN A 55 -7.72 29.53 -8.94
CA ASN A 55 -7.20 30.57 -9.81
C ASN A 55 -7.71 30.37 -11.23
N GLU A 56 -8.86 30.95 -11.51
CA GLU A 56 -9.49 30.95 -12.84
C GLU A 56 -8.69 31.66 -13.95
N ASN A 57 -7.50 32.24 -13.66
CA ASN A 57 -6.80 33.11 -14.62
C ASN A 57 -5.26 32.92 -14.70
N SER A 58 -4.71 31.81 -14.31
CA SER A 58 -3.24 31.64 -14.44
C SER A 58 -2.90 30.56 -15.47
N ALA A 59 -2.17 30.99 -16.52
CA ALA A 59 -1.48 30.07 -17.42
C ALA A 59 -0.59 29.13 -16.62
N ILE A 60 -0.69 27.83 -16.91
CA ILE A 60 0.08 26.77 -16.25
C ILE A 60 1.59 27.07 -16.42
N ASN A 61 2.24 27.47 -15.33
CA ASN A 61 3.68 27.66 -15.29
C ASN A 61 4.35 26.48 -14.63
N THR A 62 5.57 26.15 -15.01
CA THR A 62 6.40 25.09 -14.40
C THR A 62 6.65 25.29 -12.90
N SER A 63 6.48 26.51 -12.39
CA SER A 63 6.48 26.83 -10.95
C SER A 63 5.29 26.21 -10.21
N ASP A 64 4.15 26.01 -10.89
CA ASP A 64 2.93 25.49 -10.29
C ASP A 64 3.03 23.98 -10.01
N VAL A 65 3.82 23.25 -10.80
CA VAL A 65 4.04 21.81 -10.61
C VAL A 65 4.81 21.53 -9.30
N ASN A 66 5.84 22.32 -9.00
CA ASN A 66 6.61 22.18 -7.75
C ASN A 66 5.78 22.61 -6.51
N LEU A 67 4.94 23.63 -6.67
CA LEU A 67 4.01 24.05 -5.63
C LEU A 67 2.97 22.96 -5.33
N ASN A 68 2.44 22.33 -6.36
CA ASN A 68 1.47 21.24 -6.22
C ASN A 68 2.07 20.05 -5.46
N LYS A 69 3.31 19.68 -5.75
CA LYS A 69 4.00 18.57 -5.04
C LYS A 69 4.19 18.86 -3.56
N SER A 70 4.54 20.10 -3.20
CA SER A 70 4.65 20.51 -1.80
C SER A 70 3.30 20.52 -1.07
N LEU A 71 2.23 20.90 -1.78
CA LEU A 71 0.87 20.88 -1.24
C LEU A 71 0.39 19.45 -0.98
N VAL A 72 0.62 18.52 -1.91
CA VAL A 72 0.25 17.11 -1.74
C VAL A 72 0.93 16.51 -0.51
N THR A 73 2.22 16.79 -0.31
CA THR A 73 2.96 16.33 0.89
C THR A 73 2.33 16.90 2.16
N THR A 74 2.04 18.20 2.18
CA THR A 74 1.42 18.87 3.34
C THR A 74 0.04 18.30 3.65
N TYR A 75 -0.79 18.11 2.63
CA TYR A 75 -2.12 17.53 2.83
C TYR A 75 -2.06 16.06 3.22
N GLY A 76 -1.07 15.31 2.73
CA GLY A 76 -0.82 13.94 3.18
C GLY A 76 -0.53 13.86 4.68
N GLU A 77 0.26 14.79 5.21
CA GLU A 77 0.52 14.88 6.65
C GLU A 77 -0.74 15.30 7.44
N ILE A 78 -1.56 16.19 6.88
CA ILE A 78 -2.83 16.59 7.53
C ILE A 78 -3.80 15.41 7.57
N ILE A 79 -3.95 14.66 6.48
CA ILE A 79 -4.79 13.46 6.41
C ILE A 79 -4.38 12.45 7.48
N LYS A 80 -3.07 12.25 7.68
CA LYS A 80 -2.53 11.34 8.68
C LYS A 80 -2.42 11.93 10.09
N SER A 81 -2.83 13.17 10.28
CA SER A 81 -2.78 13.82 11.59
C SER A 81 -3.71 13.16 12.61
N LYS A 82 -3.37 13.30 13.89
CA LYS A 82 -4.27 12.87 14.98
C LYS A 82 -5.64 13.54 14.92
N ARG A 83 -5.69 14.77 14.41
CA ARG A 83 -6.92 15.53 14.33
C ARG A 83 -7.92 14.87 13.37
N VAL A 84 -7.47 14.45 12.20
CA VAL A 84 -8.32 13.79 11.21
C VAL A 84 -8.60 12.34 11.64
N LEU A 85 -7.56 11.54 11.95
CA LEU A 85 -7.76 10.13 12.20
C LEU A 85 -8.53 9.84 13.50
N ASN A 86 -8.41 10.68 14.55
CA ASN A 86 -9.24 10.49 15.74
C ASN A 86 -10.72 10.80 15.48
N GLN A 87 -11.02 11.79 14.63
CA GLN A 87 -12.42 12.05 14.24
C GLN A 87 -13.02 10.88 13.46
N VAL A 88 -12.23 10.24 12.60
CA VAL A 88 -12.67 9.02 11.89
C VAL A 88 -12.94 7.88 12.87
N ILE A 89 -12.04 7.66 13.84
CA ILE A 89 -12.23 6.66 14.91
C ILE A 89 -13.53 6.92 15.68
N GLU A 90 -13.78 8.17 16.05
CA GLU A 90 -14.99 8.56 16.80
C GLU A 90 -16.26 8.40 15.96
N LYS A 91 -16.25 8.87 14.71
CA LYS A 91 -17.43 8.83 13.83
C LYS A 91 -17.86 7.41 13.46
N LEU A 92 -16.88 6.54 13.17
CA LEU A 92 -17.13 5.13 12.84
C LEU A 92 -17.17 4.23 14.09
N ASN A 93 -16.99 4.81 15.29
CA ASN A 93 -16.95 4.08 16.57
C ASN A 93 -16.00 2.87 16.53
N LEU A 94 -14.77 3.10 16.00
CA LEU A 94 -13.77 2.05 15.84
C LEU A 94 -13.08 1.73 17.17
N ASP A 95 -12.89 0.46 17.46
CA ASP A 95 -12.03 0.00 18.57
C ASP A 95 -10.55 -0.04 18.14
N LEU A 96 -10.05 1.11 17.70
CA LEU A 96 -8.70 1.31 17.21
C LEU A 96 -8.05 2.51 17.87
N THR A 97 -6.75 2.39 18.14
CA THR A 97 -5.95 3.55 18.51
C THR A 97 -5.52 4.35 17.27
N TYR A 98 -5.19 5.63 17.45
CA TYR A 98 -4.59 6.44 16.38
C TYR A 98 -3.42 5.73 15.66
N LYS A 99 -2.53 5.07 16.42
CA LYS A 99 -1.35 4.41 15.84
C LYS A 99 -1.74 3.23 14.94
N GLU A 100 -2.74 2.48 15.34
CA GLU A 100 -3.25 1.35 14.56
C GLU A 100 -3.88 1.86 13.28
N LEU A 101 -4.81 2.81 13.34
CA LEU A 101 -5.42 3.39 12.16
C LEU A 101 -4.37 4.03 11.23
N ASN A 102 -3.43 4.81 11.78
CA ASN A 102 -2.37 5.43 10.99
C ASN A 102 -1.47 4.41 10.25
N SER A 103 -1.29 3.21 10.81
CA SER A 103 -0.53 2.13 10.15
C SER A 103 -1.29 1.47 8.99
N MET A 104 -2.62 1.58 8.99
CA MET A 104 -3.50 1.07 7.93
C MET A 104 -3.62 2.05 6.76
N VAL A 105 -3.34 3.34 7.01
CA VAL A 105 -3.52 4.43 6.04
C VAL A 105 -2.22 4.73 5.30
N SER A 106 -2.27 4.74 3.97
CA SER A 106 -1.21 5.21 3.10
C SER A 106 -1.75 6.34 2.22
N VAL A 107 -1.04 7.45 2.18
CA VAL A 107 -1.38 8.59 1.33
C VAL A 107 -0.31 8.74 0.26
N GLY A 108 -0.73 8.90 -0.97
CA GLY A 108 0.15 9.05 -2.12
C GLY A 108 -0.33 10.11 -3.08
N GLU A 109 0.56 10.49 -3.99
CA GLU A 109 0.29 11.38 -5.10
C GLU A 109 0.08 10.57 -6.38
N ILE A 110 -0.89 10.95 -7.19
CA ILE A 110 -0.96 10.46 -8.56
C ILE A 110 -0.04 11.36 -9.38
N THR A 111 1.03 10.77 -9.90
CA THR A 111 2.14 11.46 -10.57
C THR A 111 1.65 12.52 -11.57
N ASP A 112 2.23 13.72 -11.47
CA ASP A 112 1.96 14.88 -12.33
C ASP A 112 0.50 15.39 -12.30
N THR A 113 -0.21 15.12 -11.21
CA THR A 113 -1.57 15.63 -11.01
C THR A 113 -1.74 16.30 -9.64
N SER A 114 -2.83 17.05 -9.46
CA SER A 114 -3.23 17.58 -8.15
C SER A 114 -4.17 16.60 -7.40
N ILE A 115 -4.04 15.31 -7.66
CA ILE A 115 -4.88 14.26 -7.08
C ILE A 115 -4.11 13.54 -5.97
N ILE A 116 -4.74 13.44 -4.80
CA ILE A 116 -4.25 12.66 -3.68
C ILE A 116 -5.02 11.34 -3.63
N SER A 117 -4.28 10.26 -3.54
CA SER A 117 -4.81 8.92 -3.32
C SER A 117 -4.69 8.58 -1.83
N ILE A 118 -5.79 8.17 -1.21
CA ILE A 118 -5.86 7.67 0.16
C ILE A 118 -6.20 6.19 0.10
N LYS A 119 -5.29 5.36 0.57
CA LYS A 119 -5.43 3.90 0.61
C LYS A 119 -5.52 3.43 2.04
N VAL A 120 -6.51 2.60 2.32
CA VAL A 120 -6.68 1.95 3.61
C VAL A 120 -6.60 0.45 3.43
N THR A 121 -5.78 -0.20 4.25
CA THR A 121 -5.56 -1.65 4.19
C THR A 121 -5.96 -2.32 5.48
N ASP A 122 -6.96 -3.19 5.43
CA ASP A 122 -7.45 -3.98 6.56
C ASP A 122 -7.72 -5.44 6.16
N LYS A 123 -8.06 -6.27 7.15
CA LYS A 123 -8.51 -7.65 6.98
C LYS A 123 -9.96 -7.71 6.50
N ASP A 124 -10.74 -6.71 6.89
CA ASP A 124 -12.13 -6.51 6.51
C ASP A 124 -12.18 -5.52 5.34
N ASN A 125 -12.69 -5.96 4.21
CA ASN A 125 -12.75 -5.17 3.00
C ASN A 125 -13.83 -4.08 3.06
N GLU A 126 -14.95 -4.34 3.76
CA GLU A 126 -16.00 -3.34 3.96
C GLU A 126 -15.51 -2.23 4.87
N LEU A 127 -14.85 -2.59 5.99
CA LEU A 127 -14.26 -1.63 6.92
C LEU A 127 -13.15 -0.79 6.26
N ALA A 128 -12.30 -1.39 5.44
CA ALA A 128 -11.28 -0.65 4.70
C ALA A 128 -11.90 0.41 3.78
N CYS A 129 -12.99 0.07 3.09
CA CYS A 129 -13.74 0.96 2.23
C CYS A 129 -14.38 2.11 3.02
N GLU A 130 -15.06 1.79 4.12
CA GLU A 130 -15.73 2.77 4.98
C GLU A 130 -14.73 3.77 5.59
N ILE A 131 -13.61 3.27 6.12
CA ILE A 131 -12.55 4.13 6.67
C ILE A 131 -11.95 5.03 5.59
N ALA A 132 -11.69 4.53 4.38
CA ALA A 132 -11.11 5.33 3.30
C ALA A 132 -12.02 6.49 2.91
N ASN A 133 -13.32 6.25 2.77
CA ASN A 133 -14.30 7.27 2.46
C ASN A 133 -14.46 8.28 3.61
N GLU A 134 -14.54 7.81 4.86
CA GLU A 134 -14.68 8.71 6.01
C GLU A 134 -13.44 9.60 6.22
N ILE A 135 -12.23 9.08 5.95
CA ILE A 135 -11.01 9.91 5.97
C ILE A 135 -11.12 11.05 4.95
N ALA A 136 -11.60 10.77 3.74
CA ALA A 136 -11.78 11.79 2.70
C ALA A 136 -12.78 12.87 3.13
N ASP A 137 -13.92 12.46 3.70
CA ASP A 137 -14.97 13.38 4.13
C ASP A 137 -14.54 14.23 5.34
N VAL A 138 -13.87 13.62 6.33
CA VAL A 138 -13.31 14.35 7.49
C VAL A 138 -12.22 15.31 7.04
N PHE A 139 -11.31 14.87 6.18
CA PHE A 139 -10.25 15.73 5.66
C PHE A 139 -10.84 16.93 4.90
N ALA A 140 -11.80 16.72 4.01
CA ALA A 140 -12.45 17.80 3.28
C ALA A 140 -13.07 18.83 4.22
N SER A 141 -13.78 18.38 5.26
CA SER A 141 -14.38 19.28 6.25
C SER A 141 -13.34 20.05 7.09
N GLU A 142 -12.25 19.41 7.47
CA GLU A 142 -11.16 20.00 8.25
C GLU A 142 -10.38 21.05 7.47
N ILE A 143 -10.09 20.81 6.19
CA ILE A 143 -9.40 21.78 5.34
C ILE A 143 -10.23 23.05 5.15
N VAL A 144 -11.52 22.92 4.92
CA VAL A 144 -12.42 24.09 4.86
C VAL A 144 -12.37 24.89 6.18
N SER A 145 -12.38 24.19 7.30
CA SER A 145 -12.31 24.81 8.63
C SER A 145 -10.99 25.57 8.88
N ILE A 146 -9.86 25.00 8.49
CA ILE A 146 -8.51 25.53 8.79
C ILE A 146 -8.08 26.61 7.79
N TYR A 147 -8.26 26.34 6.50
CA TYR A 147 -7.73 27.18 5.42
C TYR A 147 -8.79 28.03 4.73
N LYS A 148 -10.08 27.84 5.02
CA LYS A 148 -11.22 28.48 4.33
C LYS A 148 -11.18 28.26 2.81
N ILE A 149 -10.68 27.09 2.40
CA ILE A 149 -10.54 26.70 0.99
C ILE A 149 -11.72 25.75 0.70
N GLU A 150 -12.67 26.17 -0.13
CA GLU A 150 -13.85 25.36 -0.51
C GLU A 150 -13.59 24.44 -1.72
N ASN A 151 -12.34 24.30 -2.14
CA ASN A 151 -12.00 23.72 -3.46
C ASN A 151 -11.43 22.30 -3.35
N ILE A 152 -11.97 21.48 -2.46
CA ILE A 152 -11.65 20.04 -2.41
C ILE A 152 -12.87 19.27 -2.88
N SER A 153 -12.66 18.37 -3.83
CA SER A 153 -13.71 17.50 -4.31
C SER A 153 -13.21 16.06 -4.33
N THR A 154 -13.99 15.14 -3.77
CA THR A 154 -13.76 13.72 -3.93
C THR A 154 -14.09 13.35 -5.37
N ILE A 155 -13.11 12.80 -6.09
CA ILE A 155 -13.29 12.36 -7.48
C ILE A 155 -13.93 10.98 -7.47
N ASP A 156 -13.23 10.03 -6.83
CA ASP A 156 -13.66 8.65 -6.75
C ASP A 156 -13.82 8.24 -5.30
N LYS A 157 -14.97 7.70 -4.96
CA LYS A 157 -15.17 7.05 -3.68
C LYS A 157 -14.52 5.69 -3.66
N ALA A 158 -14.02 5.29 -2.49
CA ALA A 158 -13.52 3.95 -2.33
C ALA A 158 -14.63 2.92 -2.54
N GLU A 159 -14.28 1.84 -3.22
CA GLU A 159 -15.12 0.68 -3.41
C GLU A 159 -14.60 -0.51 -2.60
N VAL A 160 -15.49 -1.45 -2.30
CA VAL A 160 -15.12 -2.66 -1.56
C VAL A 160 -14.28 -3.56 -2.47
N SER A 161 -13.03 -3.79 -2.06
CA SER A 161 -12.13 -4.65 -2.83
C SER A 161 -12.47 -6.12 -2.61
N GLU A 162 -12.80 -6.83 -3.66
CA GLU A 162 -13.05 -8.29 -3.60
C GLU A 162 -11.74 -9.10 -3.61
N THR A 163 -10.62 -8.50 -4.06
CA THR A 163 -9.35 -9.19 -4.21
C THR A 163 -8.35 -8.78 -3.13
N PRO A 164 -7.69 -9.74 -2.44
CA PRO A 164 -6.68 -9.41 -1.47
C PRO A 164 -5.49 -8.67 -2.10
N SER A 165 -5.12 -7.52 -1.55
CA SER A 165 -3.96 -6.73 -1.96
C SER A 165 -2.64 -7.26 -1.42
N SER A 166 -2.71 -8.19 -0.45
CA SER A 166 -1.52 -8.81 0.12
C SER A 166 -0.75 -9.58 -0.94
N ALA A 167 0.60 -9.58 -0.85
CA ALA A 167 1.48 -10.21 -1.84
C ALA A 167 0.99 -11.61 -2.22
N SER A 168 0.96 -11.92 -3.51
CA SER A 168 0.45 -13.20 -3.99
C SER A 168 1.08 -14.38 -3.24
N THR A 169 0.25 -15.30 -2.78
CA THR A 169 0.64 -16.60 -2.18
C THR A 169 1.75 -17.26 -2.99
N LEU A 170 1.63 -17.19 -4.32
CA LEU A 170 2.55 -17.77 -5.28
C LEU A 170 3.96 -17.17 -5.16
N LYS A 171 4.07 -15.84 -4.95
CA LYS A 171 5.37 -15.17 -4.79
C LYS A 171 6.13 -15.68 -3.57
N ILE A 172 5.45 -15.88 -2.44
CA ILE A 172 6.10 -16.36 -1.21
C ILE A 172 6.56 -17.80 -1.35
N VAL A 173 5.73 -18.65 -1.95
CA VAL A 173 6.07 -20.06 -2.18
C VAL A 173 7.25 -20.17 -3.15
N VAL A 174 7.28 -19.36 -4.21
CA VAL A 174 8.41 -19.32 -5.16
C VAL A 174 9.70 -18.85 -4.47
N ILE A 175 9.66 -17.80 -3.68
CA ILE A 175 10.84 -17.31 -2.94
C ILE A 175 11.33 -18.39 -1.95
N GLY A 176 10.42 -19.01 -1.21
CA GLY A 176 10.76 -20.10 -0.29
C GLY A 176 11.42 -21.30 -1.01
N SER A 177 10.89 -21.70 -2.17
CA SER A 177 11.47 -22.79 -2.96
C SER A 177 12.84 -22.44 -3.54
N LEU A 178 13.05 -21.19 -3.98
CA LEU A 178 14.35 -20.71 -4.44
C LEU A 178 15.41 -20.72 -3.33
N MET A 179 15.03 -20.35 -2.09
CA MET A 179 15.94 -20.49 -0.94
C MET A 179 16.37 -21.94 -0.69
N GLY A 180 15.45 -22.89 -0.84
CA GLY A 180 15.77 -24.32 -0.74
C GLY A 180 16.67 -24.83 -1.86
N MET A 181 16.70 -24.17 -3.02
CA MET A 181 17.58 -24.51 -4.14
C MET A 181 19.02 -24.01 -3.95
N ILE A 182 19.21 -22.93 -3.17
CA ILE A 182 20.52 -22.30 -2.92
C ILE A 182 21.27 -23.02 -1.78
N LEU A 183 20.55 -23.65 -0.87
CA LEU A 183 21.11 -24.43 0.26
C LEU A 183 21.60 -25.81 -0.22
#